data_c340efe366463ad67b03cccbe6034ec2
#
_entry.id   c340efe366463ad67b03cccbe6034ec2
#
_cell.length_a   1.000
_cell.length_b   1.000
_cell.length_c   1.000
_cell.angle_alpha   90.00
_cell.angle_beta   90.00
_cell.angle_gamma   90.00
#
_symmetry.space_group_name_H-M   'P 1'
#
loop_
_entity.id
_entity.type
_entity.pdbx_description
1 polymer ?
#
loop_
_entity_poly.entity_id
_entity_poly.type
_entity_poly.pdbx_seq_one_letter_code
_entity_poly.pdbx_strand_id
1 'polypeptide(L)'
;MKNRTFITIFLFLILSSFEHVLAGEKIILTALNSMERIGQDQKIDGAHTVKIWSARNEVESFQVVVSAPQENINVIKVEISDLIGPEGSKIEKDDIKLFREEYVRVRISSPRAELPPGLYPDPLVPFINPITGKPIEPITRTQKRWGEPPTTSGYDMYAVPFEVFKGQNQAIWADVYVPKNVPVGIYNGKLRVFAKGGISEQIPIAVTVWDFTLPNGPTHRNHFGSFGNIARYFSIERNSDRFKQIEMRYCEAMSEHRINPPIPRYLLPQSNDDGSLEIIPERHTTLKEFISKLHVTDFEIPRAPFARLPSSTLRPDYKTISPTNRKKAQRYYKEFYKYLKDNGWEEGAYVYMLDEPNLRENYEQAFVLGRLVHEAVPQLKCLVVEQTYLQDPSWPDIDPAVDIWCPLWSFIARETINEKLAHGDEVWSYTALVQRAPRYHPQYQTVKDFDPPYWHIDRPLTVYRVPTWINYQYNITGLLYWSTVTTVIEPWSNPAFAHPRHYNGGGFLFYPGVPCGIDGPVISMRIKNLRDGMEDYEYFMILERLSDKKTVKKIIDAIAPDWWNFSKTPNEFLAARERIAQQILKLKKVDES
;
A
#
# COMPACT_ATOMS: atom_id res chain seq x y z
N MET A 1 11.65 -86.78 -10.80
CA MET A 1 11.40 -86.42 -9.31
C MET A 1 12.29 -85.23 -8.97
N LYS A 2 11.75 -84.29 -8.28
CA LYS A 2 12.35 -83.03 -7.81
C LYS A 2 12.32 -81.85 -8.83
N ASN A 3 11.45 -80.91 -8.55
CA ASN A 3 11.52 -79.47 -8.56
C ASN A 3 10.22 -78.80 -9.07
N ARG A 4 9.21 -78.84 -8.25
CA ARG A 4 8.03 -77.97 -8.37
C ARG A 4 7.53 -77.61 -6.97
N THR A 5 8.18 -76.66 -6.26
CA THR A 5 7.65 -76.14 -5.01
C THR A 5 8.42 -74.89 -4.51
N PHE A 6 8.69 -73.93 -5.39
CA PHE A 6 9.34 -72.68 -4.93
C PHE A 6 8.87 -71.39 -5.64
N ILE A 7 7.81 -71.45 -6.44
CA ILE A 7 7.35 -70.25 -7.18
C ILE A 7 6.06 -69.65 -6.62
N THR A 8 5.37 -70.28 -5.68
CA THR A 8 4.04 -69.84 -5.23
C THR A 8 4.07 -68.94 -3.95
N ILE A 9 5.21 -68.76 -3.28
CA ILE A 9 5.30 -67.93 -2.06
C ILE A 9 5.76 -66.50 -2.37
N PHE A 10 6.35 -66.21 -3.53
CA PHE A 10 6.81 -64.87 -3.89
C PHE A 10 5.73 -63.98 -4.51
N LEU A 11 4.60 -64.53 -4.95
CA LEU A 11 3.51 -63.76 -5.56
C LEU A 11 2.50 -63.20 -4.56
N PHE A 12 2.50 -63.71 -3.32
CA PHE A 12 1.57 -63.24 -2.27
C PHE A 12 2.13 -62.10 -1.43
N LEU A 13 3.44 -61.83 -1.49
CA LEU A 13 4.09 -60.72 -0.78
C LEU A 13 4.16 -59.41 -1.61
N ILE A 14 3.85 -59.46 -2.89
CA ILE A 14 3.80 -58.28 -3.79
C ILE A 14 2.38 -57.69 -3.84
N LEU A 15 1.35 -58.44 -3.46
CA LEU A 15 -0.03 -57.96 -3.48
C LEU A 15 -0.48 -57.27 -2.16
N SER A 16 0.31 -57.40 -1.06
CA SER A 16 0.00 -56.72 0.21
C SER A 16 0.66 -55.36 0.38
N SER A 17 1.48 -54.93 -0.58
CA SER A 17 2.13 -53.59 -0.57
C SER A 17 1.48 -52.57 -1.51
N PHE A 18 0.34 -52.91 -2.15
CA PHE A 18 -0.35 -52.02 -3.09
C PHE A 18 -1.68 -51.44 -2.56
N GLU A 19 -2.08 -51.75 -1.31
CA GLU A 19 -3.29 -51.20 -0.72
C GLU A 19 -3.07 -49.97 0.22
N HIS A 20 -1.88 -49.34 0.14
CA HIS A 20 -1.63 -48.05 0.81
C HIS A 20 -1.51 -46.90 -0.18
N VAL A 21 -2.25 -46.95 -1.29
CA VAL A 21 -2.30 -45.85 -2.24
C VAL A 21 -3.72 -45.31 -2.29
N LEU A 22 -3.83 -44.01 -1.88
CA LEU A 22 -4.93 -43.10 -2.18
C LEU A 22 -6.13 -43.08 -1.21
N ALA A 23 -5.88 -42.88 0.07
CA ALA A 23 -6.73 -41.91 0.75
C ALA A 23 -6.24 -40.54 0.28
N GLY A 24 -6.86 -39.96 -0.75
CA GLY A 24 -6.45 -38.65 -1.27
C GLY A 24 -6.52 -37.61 -0.18
N GLU A 25 -5.56 -36.69 -0.18
CA GLU A 25 -5.48 -35.62 0.81
C GLU A 25 -6.81 -34.86 0.86
N LYS A 26 -7.39 -34.74 2.06
CA LYS A 26 -8.65 -34.04 2.26
C LYS A 26 -8.46 -32.52 2.14
N ILE A 27 -7.32 -32.02 2.63
CA ILE A 27 -6.90 -30.62 2.58
C ILE A 27 -5.54 -30.57 1.91
N ILE A 28 -5.37 -29.68 0.94
CA ILE A 28 -4.06 -29.36 0.36
C ILE A 28 -3.70 -27.95 0.76
N LEU A 29 -2.48 -27.77 1.33
CA LEU A 29 -1.92 -26.46 1.64
C LEU A 29 -0.82 -26.13 0.65
N THR A 30 -0.96 -25.00 -0.04
CA THR A 30 0.00 -24.54 -1.05
C THR A 30 0.48 -23.13 -0.72
N ALA A 31 1.78 -22.89 -0.72
CA ALA A 31 2.39 -21.59 -0.51
C ALA A 31 2.51 -20.82 -1.82
N LEU A 32 2.11 -19.56 -1.82
CA LEU A 32 2.28 -18.61 -2.92
C LEU A 32 2.85 -17.28 -2.42
N ASN A 33 3.40 -16.48 -3.32
CA ASN A 33 3.88 -15.13 -2.99
C ASN A 33 2.72 -14.13 -2.87
N SER A 34 3.01 -12.95 -2.31
CA SER A 34 2.04 -11.89 -2.05
C SER A 34 1.47 -11.19 -3.30
N MET A 35 2.05 -11.40 -4.47
CA MET A 35 1.63 -10.74 -5.73
C MET A 35 0.66 -11.57 -6.57
N GLU A 36 0.27 -12.77 -6.11
CA GLU A 36 -0.71 -13.61 -6.80
C GLU A 36 -2.14 -13.26 -6.39
N ARG A 37 -3.06 -13.22 -7.36
CA ARG A 37 -4.51 -13.18 -7.11
C ARG A 37 -5.11 -14.54 -7.36
N ILE A 38 -5.66 -15.15 -6.33
CA ILE A 38 -6.11 -16.55 -6.35
C ILE A 38 -7.63 -16.61 -6.50
N GLY A 39 -8.08 -17.11 -7.65
CA GLY A 39 -9.50 -17.40 -7.87
C GLY A 39 -9.98 -18.61 -7.06
N GLN A 40 -11.25 -18.59 -6.64
CA GLN A 40 -11.82 -19.69 -5.86
C GLN A 40 -11.79 -21.03 -6.63
N ASP A 41 -11.98 -21.00 -7.95
CA ASP A 41 -12.02 -22.19 -8.83
C ASP A 41 -10.71 -22.40 -9.59
N GLN A 42 -9.65 -21.66 -9.26
CA GLN A 42 -8.37 -21.73 -9.95
C GLN A 42 -7.62 -23.00 -9.55
N LYS A 43 -7.05 -23.69 -10.53
CA LYS A 43 -6.07 -24.74 -10.23
C LYS A 43 -4.80 -24.10 -9.67
N ILE A 44 -4.42 -24.51 -8.48
CA ILE A 44 -3.24 -23.97 -7.79
C ILE A 44 -2.06 -24.91 -8.01
N ASP A 45 -0.94 -24.32 -8.45
CA ASP A 45 0.36 -24.94 -8.50
C ASP A 45 1.34 -24.09 -7.70
N GLY A 46 2.03 -24.68 -6.73
CA GLY A 46 2.91 -23.96 -5.84
C GLY A 46 3.66 -24.88 -4.88
N ALA A 47 4.41 -24.30 -3.97
CA ALA A 47 5.23 -25.02 -3.01
C ALA A 47 4.43 -25.52 -1.81
N HIS A 48 4.86 -26.65 -1.21
CA HIS A 48 4.34 -27.15 0.06
C HIS A 48 5.21 -26.70 1.26
N THR A 49 5.93 -25.60 1.08
CA THR A 49 6.74 -24.95 2.10
C THR A 49 6.80 -23.46 1.77
N VAL A 50 6.52 -22.62 2.75
CA VAL A 50 6.73 -21.17 2.64
C VAL A 50 8.22 -20.89 2.77
N LYS A 51 8.79 -20.15 1.83
CA LYS A 51 10.16 -19.62 1.90
C LYS A 51 10.14 -18.15 1.53
N ILE A 52 10.48 -17.30 2.48
CA ILE A 52 10.58 -15.84 2.30
C ILE A 52 11.89 -15.31 2.86
N TRP A 53 12.26 -14.14 2.40
CA TRP A 53 13.48 -13.43 2.78
C TRP A 53 13.12 -12.02 3.21
N SER A 54 13.72 -11.54 4.28
CA SER A 54 13.40 -10.23 4.83
C SER A 54 14.63 -9.58 5.46
N ALA A 55 14.73 -8.28 5.40
CA ALA A 55 15.61 -7.50 6.27
C ALA A 55 14.99 -7.39 7.68
N ARG A 56 15.75 -6.87 8.63
CA ARG A 56 15.19 -6.45 9.92
C ARG A 56 14.36 -5.16 9.76
N ASN A 57 13.33 -4.98 10.59
CA ASN A 57 12.37 -3.87 10.53
C ASN A 57 11.56 -3.83 9.22
N GLU A 58 11.22 -4.98 8.71
CA GLU A 58 10.48 -5.19 7.48
C GLU A 58 9.28 -6.11 7.72
N VAL A 59 8.25 -5.98 6.90
CA VAL A 59 7.11 -6.90 6.89
C VAL A 59 7.08 -7.63 5.56
N GLU A 60 7.39 -8.92 5.56
CA GLU A 60 7.29 -9.75 4.36
C GLU A 60 6.02 -10.59 4.38
N SER A 61 5.36 -10.70 3.23
CA SER A 61 4.06 -11.38 3.12
C SER A 61 4.12 -12.64 2.28
N PHE A 62 3.26 -13.59 2.62
CA PHE A 62 3.00 -14.79 1.82
C PHE A 62 1.53 -15.20 1.91
N GLN A 63 1.13 -16.11 1.03
CA GLN A 63 -0.20 -16.70 1.02
C GLN A 63 -0.10 -18.21 1.25
N VAL A 64 -1.06 -18.76 2.02
CA VAL A 64 -1.30 -20.20 2.13
C VAL A 64 -2.70 -20.47 1.61
N VAL A 65 -2.77 -21.20 0.50
CA VAL A 65 -4.03 -21.59 -0.13
C VAL A 65 -4.50 -22.90 0.48
N VAL A 66 -5.71 -22.89 1.00
CA VAL A 66 -6.44 -24.07 1.45
C VAL A 66 -7.30 -24.56 0.30
N SER A 67 -7.01 -25.73 -0.25
CA SER A 67 -7.78 -26.35 -1.33
C SER A 67 -8.52 -27.58 -0.83
N ALA A 68 -9.76 -27.78 -1.31
CA ALA A 68 -10.66 -28.87 -0.98
C ALA A 68 -10.90 -29.78 -2.20
N PRO A 69 -9.96 -30.69 -2.55
CA PRO A 69 -10.02 -31.40 -3.83
C PRO A 69 -11.15 -32.44 -3.91
N GLN A 70 -11.56 -33.04 -2.79
CA GLN A 70 -12.45 -34.20 -2.79
C GLN A 70 -13.83 -33.95 -2.19
N GLU A 71 -13.93 -33.18 -1.12
CA GLU A 71 -15.15 -32.90 -0.37
C GLU A 71 -15.13 -31.46 0.19
N ASN A 72 -16.28 -30.94 0.63
CA ASN A 72 -16.32 -29.66 1.31
C ASN A 72 -15.57 -29.72 2.64
N ILE A 73 -14.78 -28.68 2.91
CA ILE A 73 -13.99 -28.56 4.14
C ILE A 73 -14.48 -27.39 4.97
N ASN A 74 -14.86 -27.65 6.20
CA ASN A 74 -15.21 -26.62 7.19
C ASN A 74 -14.00 -26.32 8.07
N VAL A 75 -13.27 -25.27 7.75
CA VAL A 75 -12.13 -24.78 8.55
C VAL A 75 -12.68 -24.08 9.78
N ILE A 76 -12.25 -24.53 10.95
CA ILE A 76 -12.69 -24.01 12.24
C ILE A 76 -11.61 -23.23 12.99
N LYS A 77 -10.35 -23.40 12.61
CA LYS A 77 -9.22 -22.74 13.25
C LYS A 77 -8.01 -22.71 12.31
N VAL A 78 -7.23 -21.65 12.41
CA VAL A 78 -5.90 -21.52 11.81
C VAL A 78 -4.94 -21.05 12.89
N GLU A 79 -3.79 -21.66 12.98
CA GLU A 79 -2.74 -21.31 13.94
C GLU A 79 -1.40 -21.13 13.22
N ILE A 80 -0.62 -20.16 13.70
CA ILE A 80 0.78 -20.01 13.34
C ILE A 80 1.63 -20.18 14.58
N SER A 81 2.78 -20.84 14.43
CA SER A 81 3.74 -20.99 15.54
C SER A 81 4.70 -19.82 15.60
N ASP A 82 5.39 -19.63 16.71
CA ASP A 82 6.65 -18.88 16.73
C ASP A 82 7.57 -19.44 15.66
N LEU A 83 8.39 -18.56 15.06
CA LEU A 83 9.47 -18.98 14.17
C LEU A 83 10.77 -19.00 14.95
N ILE A 84 11.38 -20.18 15.05
CA ILE A 84 12.59 -20.41 15.84
C ILE A 84 13.81 -20.26 14.97
N GLY A 85 14.71 -19.38 15.37
CA GLY A 85 15.94 -19.02 14.68
C GLY A 85 17.22 -19.48 15.38
N PRO A 86 18.38 -18.88 15.02
CA PRO A 86 19.67 -19.19 15.62
C PRO A 86 19.64 -19.05 17.15
N GLU A 87 20.33 -19.97 17.83
CA GLU A 87 20.49 -19.97 19.30
C GLU A 87 19.16 -19.90 20.09
N GLY A 88 18.05 -20.33 19.46
CA GLY A 88 16.72 -20.28 20.07
C GLY A 88 16.03 -18.91 20.04
N SER A 89 16.60 -17.95 19.30
CA SER A 89 15.95 -16.67 19.03
C SER A 89 14.61 -16.87 18.33
N LYS A 90 13.71 -15.88 18.44
CA LYS A 90 12.34 -16.01 17.94
C LYS A 90 11.91 -14.78 17.16
N ILE A 91 11.13 -15.02 16.09
CA ILE A 91 10.08 -14.12 15.64
C ILE A 91 8.80 -14.66 16.27
N GLU A 92 8.20 -13.90 17.15
CA GLU A 92 7.04 -14.37 17.91
C GLU A 92 5.80 -14.44 17.02
N LYS A 93 4.87 -15.35 17.31
CA LYS A 93 3.60 -15.45 16.57
C LYS A 93 2.79 -14.15 16.60
N ASP A 94 3.01 -13.30 17.61
CA ASP A 94 2.34 -12.00 17.74
C ASP A 94 2.91 -10.96 16.77
N ASP A 95 4.12 -11.19 16.23
CA ASP A 95 4.71 -10.46 15.11
C ASP A 95 4.15 -10.91 13.74
N ILE A 96 3.25 -11.90 13.74
CA ILE A 96 2.68 -12.47 12.52
C ILE A 96 1.18 -12.22 12.49
N LYS A 97 0.73 -11.38 11.55
CA LYS A 97 -0.70 -11.08 11.39
C LYS A 97 -1.29 -11.98 10.31
N LEU A 98 -2.38 -12.70 10.64
CA LEU A 98 -3.11 -13.54 9.70
C LEU A 98 -4.40 -12.88 9.25
N PHE A 99 -4.73 -13.08 7.97
CA PHE A 99 -5.96 -12.58 7.36
C PHE A 99 -6.58 -13.64 6.45
N ARG A 100 -7.91 -13.72 6.40
CA ARG A 100 -8.61 -14.42 5.33
C ARG A 100 -8.79 -13.46 4.17
N GLU A 101 -8.45 -13.89 2.97
CA GLU A 101 -8.73 -13.13 1.77
C GLU A 101 -10.23 -13.18 1.46
N GLU A 102 -10.86 -12.01 1.40
CA GLU A 102 -12.27 -11.91 1.03
C GLU A 102 -12.41 -11.48 -0.42
N TYR A 103 -13.49 -11.88 -1.07
CA TYR A 103 -13.69 -11.68 -2.50
C TYR A 103 -14.67 -10.55 -2.76
N VAL A 104 -14.30 -9.65 -3.67
CA VAL A 104 -15.17 -8.60 -4.19
C VAL A 104 -15.53 -8.87 -5.65
N ARG A 105 -16.73 -8.48 -6.04
CA ARG A 105 -17.23 -8.72 -7.40
C ARG A 105 -16.96 -7.53 -8.30
N VAL A 106 -16.08 -7.70 -9.26
CA VAL A 106 -15.93 -6.81 -10.41
C VAL A 106 -16.98 -7.20 -11.46
N ARG A 107 -17.95 -6.35 -11.71
CA ARG A 107 -19.06 -6.61 -12.63
C ARG A 107 -18.77 -6.15 -14.05
N ILE A 108 -18.05 -5.05 -14.18
CA ILE A 108 -17.62 -4.43 -15.44
C ILE A 108 -16.15 -4.09 -15.29
N SER A 109 -15.34 -4.46 -16.27
CA SER A 109 -13.90 -4.19 -16.25
C SER A 109 -13.59 -2.68 -16.20
N SER A 110 -12.57 -2.35 -15.46
CA SER A 110 -11.96 -1.02 -15.50
C SER A 110 -11.39 -0.75 -16.91
N PRO A 111 -11.29 0.52 -17.33
CA PRO A 111 -10.52 0.85 -18.53
C PRO A 111 -9.08 0.32 -18.38
N ARG A 112 -8.55 -0.29 -19.44
CA ARG A 112 -7.21 -0.92 -19.42
C ARG A 112 -7.06 -2.09 -18.43
N ALA A 113 -8.16 -2.71 -17.98
CA ALA A 113 -8.09 -3.93 -17.18
C ALA A 113 -7.40 -5.05 -17.96
N GLU A 114 -6.57 -5.83 -17.27
CA GLU A 114 -5.90 -7.01 -17.80
C GLU A 114 -6.66 -8.29 -17.45
N LEU A 115 -7.50 -8.21 -16.41
CA LEU A 115 -8.29 -9.32 -15.92
C LEU A 115 -9.77 -9.11 -16.24
N PRO A 116 -10.54 -10.17 -16.56
CA PRO A 116 -11.96 -10.08 -16.93
C PRO A 116 -12.84 -9.75 -15.71
N PRO A 117 -14.11 -9.40 -15.89
CA PRO A 117 -15.06 -9.38 -14.78
C PRO A 117 -15.10 -10.69 -14.02
N GLY A 118 -15.19 -10.63 -12.68
CA GLY A 118 -15.12 -11.83 -11.84
C GLY A 118 -15.13 -11.54 -10.35
N LEU A 119 -14.83 -12.57 -9.57
CA LEU A 119 -14.55 -12.46 -8.13
C LEU A 119 -13.05 -12.36 -7.92
N TYR A 120 -12.62 -11.31 -7.23
CA TYR A 120 -11.21 -11.04 -6.96
C TYR A 120 -10.95 -10.93 -5.46
N PRO A 121 -9.95 -11.62 -4.91
CA PRO A 121 -9.52 -11.39 -3.54
C PRO A 121 -8.91 -9.98 -3.48
N ASP A 122 -9.34 -9.19 -2.49
CA ASP A 122 -8.79 -7.85 -2.27
C ASP A 122 -8.85 -7.40 -0.80
N PRO A 123 -10.01 -7.44 -0.07
CA PRO A 123 -10.00 -7.15 1.37
C PRO A 123 -9.39 -8.30 2.16
N LEU A 124 -8.62 -7.95 3.18
CA LEU A 124 -7.95 -8.87 4.09
C LEU A 124 -8.65 -8.83 5.45
N VAL A 125 -9.57 -9.77 5.69
CA VAL A 125 -10.31 -9.88 6.95
C VAL A 125 -9.40 -10.44 8.04
N PRO A 126 -9.06 -9.67 9.10
CA PRO A 126 -8.10 -10.12 10.10
C PRO A 126 -8.69 -11.23 10.98
N PHE A 127 -7.85 -12.18 11.39
CA PHE A 127 -8.22 -13.21 12.37
C PHE A 127 -8.45 -12.63 13.76
N ILE A 128 -7.69 -11.60 14.10
CA ILE A 128 -7.76 -10.89 15.36
C ILE A 128 -8.12 -9.43 15.08
N ASN A 129 -9.15 -8.92 15.71
CA ASN A 129 -9.51 -7.52 15.65
C ASN A 129 -8.35 -6.69 16.22
N PRO A 130 -7.72 -5.80 15.41
CA PRO A 130 -6.51 -5.08 15.81
C PRO A 130 -6.73 -4.10 16.98
N ILE A 131 -7.99 -3.78 17.29
CA ILE A 131 -8.34 -2.83 18.37
C ILE A 131 -8.59 -3.56 19.68
N THR A 132 -9.30 -4.70 19.63
CA THR A 132 -9.71 -5.42 20.84
C THR A 132 -8.75 -6.54 21.21
N GLY A 133 -7.86 -6.96 20.29
CA GLY A 133 -6.98 -8.12 20.47
C GLY A 133 -7.72 -9.46 20.50
N LYS A 134 -8.99 -9.50 20.11
CA LYS A 134 -9.84 -10.71 20.17
C LYS A 134 -10.22 -11.19 18.76
N PRO A 135 -10.51 -12.49 18.58
CA PRO A 135 -11.10 -12.99 17.35
C PRO A 135 -12.41 -12.25 17.00
N ILE A 136 -12.67 -12.14 15.71
CA ILE A 136 -13.93 -11.58 15.19
C ILE A 136 -14.94 -12.72 15.14
N GLU A 137 -15.97 -12.65 15.99
CA GLU A 137 -16.99 -13.67 16.06
C GLU A 137 -17.99 -13.56 14.91
N PRO A 138 -18.40 -14.69 14.31
CA PRO A 138 -19.44 -14.71 13.29
C PRO A 138 -20.79 -14.26 13.84
N ILE A 139 -21.61 -13.69 12.95
CA ILE A 139 -22.96 -13.26 13.32
C ILE A 139 -23.79 -14.44 13.79
N THR A 140 -24.37 -14.30 14.97
CA THR A 140 -25.32 -15.25 15.55
C THR A 140 -26.63 -14.54 15.90
N ARG A 141 -27.75 -15.18 15.56
CA ARG A 141 -29.10 -14.70 15.92
C ARG A 141 -29.68 -15.69 16.90
N THR A 142 -29.78 -15.31 18.16
CA THR A 142 -30.38 -16.13 19.19
C THR A 142 -31.83 -15.70 19.38
N GLN A 143 -32.78 -16.57 19.05
CA GLN A 143 -34.20 -16.36 19.31
C GLN A 143 -34.45 -16.60 20.80
N LYS A 144 -34.84 -15.57 21.52
CA LYS A 144 -35.32 -15.66 22.90
C LYS A 144 -36.79 -16.10 22.89
N ARG A 145 -37.45 -16.13 24.05
CA ARG A 145 -38.84 -16.59 24.21
C ARG A 145 -39.79 -15.97 23.17
N TRP A 146 -40.88 -16.67 22.90
CA TRP A 146 -41.92 -16.24 21.99
C TRP A 146 -42.38 -14.80 22.34
N GLY A 147 -42.27 -13.88 21.38
CA GLY A 147 -42.61 -12.46 21.55
C GLY A 147 -41.44 -11.52 21.87
N GLU A 148 -40.25 -12.01 22.16
CA GLU A 148 -39.05 -11.17 22.32
C GLU A 148 -38.29 -11.05 20.98
N PRO A 149 -37.76 -9.86 20.63
CA PRO A 149 -36.92 -9.72 19.43
C PRO A 149 -35.64 -10.56 19.58
N PRO A 150 -35.16 -11.20 18.49
CA PRO A 150 -33.93 -11.96 18.51
C PRO A 150 -32.76 -11.04 18.86
N THR A 151 -31.85 -11.52 19.73
CA THR A 151 -30.57 -10.83 19.95
C THR A 151 -29.61 -11.22 18.85
N THR A 152 -28.99 -10.24 18.22
CA THR A 152 -27.94 -10.43 17.23
C THR A 152 -26.61 -10.11 17.90
N SER A 153 -25.63 -10.99 17.76
CA SER A 153 -24.25 -10.77 18.19
C SER A 153 -23.29 -11.21 17.08
N GLY A 154 -22.04 -10.73 17.12
CA GLY A 154 -21.06 -11.01 16.09
C GLY A 154 -21.21 -10.12 14.85
N TYR A 155 -20.49 -10.46 13.79
CA TYR A 155 -20.29 -9.63 12.60
C TYR A 155 -20.45 -10.44 11.30
N ASP A 156 -20.79 -9.75 10.22
CA ASP A 156 -21.03 -10.38 8.91
C ASP A 156 -19.73 -10.84 8.24
N MET A 157 -18.61 -10.13 8.50
CA MET A 157 -17.29 -10.46 7.97
C MET A 157 -16.36 -10.89 9.11
N TYR A 158 -15.86 -12.11 9.02
CA TYR A 158 -14.97 -12.75 10.00
C TYR A 158 -14.03 -13.71 9.28
N ALA A 159 -12.87 -14.01 9.88
CA ALA A 159 -11.86 -14.84 9.24
C ALA A 159 -12.13 -16.35 9.40
N VAL A 160 -12.57 -16.79 10.56
CA VAL A 160 -12.94 -18.19 10.86
C VAL A 160 -14.22 -18.23 11.69
N PRO A 161 -15.05 -19.31 11.54
CA PRO A 161 -14.91 -20.44 10.63
C PRO A 161 -15.23 -20.08 9.17
N PHE A 162 -14.75 -20.89 8.22
CA PHE A 162 -15.13 -20.75 6.80
C PHE A 162 -15.24 -22.11 6.13
N GLU A 163 -16.01 -22.17 5.05
CA GLU A 163 -16.16 -23.36 4.22
C GLU A 163 -15.41 -23.21 2.91
N VAL A 164 -14.67 -24.25 2.52
CA VAL A 164 -14.07 -24.39 1.19
C VAL A 164 -14.85 -25.49 0.49
N PHE A 165 -15.57 -25.14 -0.58
CA PHE A 165 -16.34 -26.13 -1.33
C PHE A 165 -15.44 -27.04 -2.14
N LYS A 166 -15.92 -28.25 -2.41
CA LYS A 166 -15.22 -29.23 -3.24
C LYS A 166 -14.75 -28.62 -4.56
N GLY A 167 -13.46 -28.75 -4.85
CA GLY A 167 -12.80 -28.21 -6.04
C GLY A 167 -12.47 -26.73 -5.94
N GLN A 168 -12.71 -26.10 -4.77
CA GLN A 168 -12.43 -24.67 -4.57
C GLN A 168 -11.25 -24.42 -3.63
N ASN A 169 -10.87 -23.16 -3.56
CA ASN A 169 -9.77 -22.63 -2.77
C ASN A 169 -10.22 -21.46 -1.88
N GLN A 170 -9.55 -21.33 -0.72
CA GLN A 170 -9.57 -20.14 0.12
C GLN A 170 -8.15 -19.80 0.54
N ALA A 171 -7.68 -18.62 0.21
CA ALA A 171 -6.37 -18.18 0.61
C ALA A 171 -6.38 -17.51 2.00
N ILE A 172 -5.30 -17.74 2.73
CA ILE A 172 -4.93 -17.11 3.99
C ILE A 172 -3.67 -16.29 3.72
N TRP A 173 -3.75 -15.01 3.96
CA TRP A 173 -2.62 -14.08 3.89
C TRP A 173 -1.92 -14.02 5.24
N ALA A 174 -0.60 -13.99 5.24
CA ALA A 174 0.23 -13.78 6.42
C ALA A 174 1.22 -12.64 6.20
N ASP A 175 1.29 -11.71 7.15
CA ASP A 175 2.35 -10.70 7.28
C ASP A 175 3.30 -11.13 8.40
N VAL A 176 4.58 -11.24 8.12
CA VAL A 176 5.63 -11.50 9.10
C VAL A 176 6.45 -10.24 9.31
N TYR A 177 6.30 -9.58 10.44
CA TYR A 177 7.21 -8.51 10.84
C TYR A 177 8.50 -9.10 11.39
N VAL A 178 9.64 -8.66 10.88
CA VAL A 178 10.96 -9.07 11.37
C VAL A 178 11.51 -7.98 12.30
N PRO A 179 11.55 -8.20 13.62
CA PRO A 179 12.02 -7.20 14.57
C PRO A 179 13.48 -6.79 14.34
N LYS A 180 13.83 -5.56 14.75
CA LYS A 180 15.18 -4.98 14.55
C LYS A 180 16.29 -5.71 15.26
N ASN A 181 15.98 -6.36 16.37
CA ASN A 181 16.92 -6.96 17.29
C ASN A 181 17.06 -8.48 17.13
N VAL A 182 16.40 -9.08 16.14
CA VAL A 182 16.54 -10.51 15.90
C VAL A 182 17.89 -10.84 15.21
N PRO A 183 18.58 -11.92 15.60
CA PRO A 183 19.77 -12.41 14.93
C PRO A 183 19.54 -12.74 13.44
N VAL A 184 20.59 -12.58 12.65
CA VAL A 184 20.63 -13.00 11.25
C VAL A 184 20.57 -14.52 11.14
N GLY A 185 19.81 -15.06 10.21
CA GLY A 185 19.72 -16.50 9.99
C GLY A 185 18.34 -16.97 9.52
N ILE A 186 18.13 -18.27 9.60
CA ILE A 186 16.87 -18.90 9.14
C ILE A 186 16.00 -19.17 10.36
N TYR A 187 14.77 -18.68 10.30
CA TYR A 187 13.73 -18.86 11.30
C TYR A 187 12.68 -19.85 10.78
N ASN A 188 12.43 -20.93 11.52
CA ASN A 188 11.55 -22.01 11.10
C ASN A 188 10.33 -22.12 11.99
N GLY A 189 9.18 -22.34 11.37
CA GLY A 189 7.91 -22.59 12.04
C GLY A 189 6.91 -23.25 11.11
N LYS A 190 5.62 -23.10 11.42
CA LYS A 190 4.55 -23.69 10.63
C LYS A 190 3.23 -22.96 10.79
N LEU A 191 2.41 -23.03 9.76
CA LEU A 191 0.98 -22.71 9.82
C LEU A 191 0.19 -24.01 9.80
N ARG A 192 -0.82 -24.12 10.65
CA ARG A 192 -1.71 -25.30 10.78
C ARG A 192 -3.16 -24.87 10.58
N VAL A 193 -3.86 -25.62 9.74
CA VAL A 193 -5.29 -25.48 9.48
C VAL A 193 -6.03 -26.64 10.10
N PHE A 194 -7.09 -26.35 10.85
CA PHE A 194 -7.96 -27.35 11.51
C PHE A 194 -9.35 -27.27 10.90
N ALA A 195 -9.89 -28.43 10.56
CA ALA A 195 -11.25 -28.56 10.05
C ALA A 195 -12.12 -29.42 10.96
N LYS A 196 -13.45 -29.35 10.77
CA LYS A 196 -14.40 -30.24 11.47
C LYS A 196 -14.06 -31.69 11.20
N GLY A 197 -14.40 -32.56 12.17
CA GLY A 197 -14.12 -33.99 12.07
C GLY A 197 -12.69 -34.39 12.44
N GLY A 198 -11.93 -33.49 13.09
CA GLY A 198 -10.56 -33.79 13.57
C GLY A 198 -9.49 -33.77 12.50
N ILE A 199 -9.84 -33.28 11.30
CA ILE A 199 -8.90 -33.13 10.17
C ILE A 199 -8.00 -31.93 10.44
N SER A 200 -6.68 -32.09 10.24
CA SER A 200 -5.75 -30.97 10.29
C SER A 200 -4.58 -31.18 9.34
N GLU A 201 -4.13 -30.11 8.70
CA GLU A 201 -2.95 -30.07 7.87
C GLU A 201 -2.03 -28.93 8.27
N GLN A 202 -0.75 -29.04 7.96
CA GLN A 202 0.24 -28.01 8.27
C GLN A 202 1.21 -27.79 7.11
N ILE A 203 1.67 -26.54 7.00
CA ILE A 203 2.69 -26.16 6.02
C ILE A 203 3.90 -25.57 6.77
N PRO A 204 5.13 -26.04 6.48
CA PRO A 204 6.34 -25.46 7.06
C PRO A 204 6.59 -24.04 6.54
N ILE A 205 7.19 -23.21 7.40
CA ILE A 205 7.58 -21.82 7.09
C ILE A 205 9.07 -21.68 7.39
N ALA A 206 9.81 -21.08 6.46
CA ALA A 206 11.19 -20.68 6.64
C ALA A 206 11.35 -19.19 6.23
N VAL A 207 11.77 -18.36 7.16
CA VAL A 207 12.09 -16.94 6.95
C VAL A 207 13.59 -16.76 7.07
N THR A 208 14.24 -16.29 6.01
CA THR A 208 15.66 -15.92 6.05
C THR A 208 15.79 -14.45 6.38
N VAL A 209 16.37 -14.12 7.53
CA VAL A 209 16.63 -12.76 7.97
C VAL A 209 18.02 -12.34 7.50
N TRP A 210 18.08 -11.28 6.69
CA TRP A 210 19.33 -10.69 6.18
C TRP A 210 19.98 -9.74 7.16
N ASP A 211 21.30 -9.53 7.00
CA ASP A 211 22.09 -8.67 7.87
C ASP A 211 22.06 -7.19 7.46
N PHE A 212 20.90 -6.64 7.38
CA PHE A 212 20.68 -5.19 7.34
C PHE A 212 19.26 -4.86 7.84
N THR A 213 19.06 -3.56 8.16
CA THR A 213 17.83 -3.08 8.80
C THR A 213 17.25 -1.94 7.98
N LEU A 214 15.94 -1.98 7.73
CA LEU A 214 15.25 -0.89 7.08
C LEU A 214 15.00 0.28 8.05
N PRO A 215 14.93 1.54 7.57
CA PRO A 215 14.58 2.70 8.39
C PRO A 215 13.15 2.59 8.94
N ASN A 216 12.79 3.41 9.92
CA ASN A 216 11.44 3.40 10.50
C ASN A 216 10.39 4.00 9.56
N GLY A 217 10.68 5.16 9.00
CA GLY A 217 9.83 5.85 8.03
C GLY A 217 10.29 5.61 6.60
N PRO A 218 9.46 5.94 5.61
CA PRO A 218 9.81 5.83 4.20
C PRO A 218 10.86 6.88 3.81
N THR A 219 11.89 6.47 3.07
CA THR A 219 12.81 7.39 2.40
C THR A 219 12.17 7.98 1.12
N HIS A 220 11.35 7.18 0.44
CA HIS A 220 10.56 7.65 -0.71
C HIS A 220 9.45 8.56 -0.23
N ARG A 221 9.52 9.85 -0.56
CA ARG A 221 8.50 10.84 -0.18
C ARG A 221 7.13 10.44 -0.72
N ASN A 222 6.07 10.73 0.01
CA ASN A 222 4.75 10.37 -0.48
C ASN A 222 3.62 11.20 0.14
N HIS A 223 2.55 11.38 -0.67
CA HIS A 223 1.32 12.05 -0.27
C HIS A 223 0.12 11.23 -0.73
N PHE A 224 -0.62 10.66 0.22
CA PHE A 224 -1.83 9.90 -0.06
C PHE A 224 -3.03 10.64 0.51
N GLY A 225 -3.83 11.20 -0.40
CA GLY A 225 -4.92 12.10 -0.04
C GLY A 225 -6.09 11.45 0.67
N SER A 226 -6.90 12.28 1.14
CA SER A 226 -8.13 12.32 1.93
C SER A 226 -8.81 11.02 2.41
N PHE A 227 -9.34 11.14 3.63
CA PHE A 227 -10.28 10.21 4.27
C PHE A 227 -11.74 10.66 4.09
N GLY A 228 -12.12 11.08 2.91
CA GLY A 228 -13.37 11.79 2.63
C GLY A 228 -14.65 11.13 3.15
N ASN A 229 -14.68 9.80 3.24
CA ASN A 229 -15.89 9.03 3.57
C ASN A 229 -15.92 8.35 4.95
N ILE A 230 -14.93 8.54 5.81
CA ILE A 230 -14.94 7.94 7.15
C ILE A 230 -16.25 8.24 7.89
N ALA A 231 -16.66 9.51 7.94
CA ALA A 231 -17.88 9.92 8.63
C ALA A 231 -19.13 9.16 8.11
N ARG A 232 -19.21 8.95 6.80
CA ARG A 232 -20.31 8.23 6.15
C ARG A 232 -20.26 6.73 6.43
N TYR A 233 -19.10 6.10 6.29
CA TYR A 233 -18.96 4.65 6.48
C TYR A 233 -19.30 4.22 7.91
N PHE A 234 -18.94 5.05 8.88
CA PHE A 234 -19.17 4.77 10.29
C PHE A 234 -20.44 5.45 10.84
N SER A 235 -21.21 6.15 10.00
CA SER A 235 -22.42 6.90 10.39
C SER A 235 -22.19 7.80 11.59
N ILE A 236 -21.12 8.59 11.56
CA ILE A 236 -20.68 9.49 12.63
C ILE A 236 -20.58 10.92 12.12
N GLU A 237 -20.68 11.86 13.05
CA GLU A 237 -20.46 13.27 12.77
C GLU A 237 -18.98 13.58 12.54
N ARG A 238 -18.67 14.39 11.50
CA ARG A 238 -17.31 14.88 11.25
C ARG A 238 -16.79 15.68 12.45
N ASN A 239 -15.52 15.50 12.76
CA ASN A 239 -14.82 16.13 13.90
C ASN A 239 -15.31 15.69 15.29
N SER A 240 -16.25 14.75 15.42
CA SER A 240 -16.56 14.11 16.70
C SER A 240 -15.32 13.36 17.24
N ASP A 241 -15.28 13.09 18.54
CA ASP A 241 -14.14 12.38 19.13
C ASP A 241 -14.01 10.95 18.55
N ARG A 242 -15.14 10.30 18.25
CA ARG A 242 -15.11 8.98 17.55
C ARG A 242 -14.56 9.10 16.12
N PHE A 243 -14.89 10.20 15.40
CA PHE A 243 -14.29 10.45 14.10
C PHE A 243 -12.77 10.59 14.19
N LYS A 244 -12.26 11.39 15.13
CA LYS A 244 -10.82 11.59 15.35
C LYS A 244 -10.11 10.28 15.70
N GLN A 245 -10.73 9.45 16.55
CA GLN A 245 -10.19 8.12 16.89
C GLN A 245 -10.09 7.21 15.68
N ILE A 246 -11.12 7.16 14.84
CA ILE A 246 -11.11 6.34 13.61
C ILE A 246 -10.11 6.90 12.60
N GLU A 247 -10.06 8.23 12.40
CA GLU A 247 -9.09 8.88 11.53
C GLU A 247 -7.65 8.54 11.95
N MET A 248 -7.35 8.56 13.26
CA MET A 248 -6.05 8.17 13.79
C MET A 248 -5.69 6.72 13.41
N ARG A 249 -6.65 5.78 13.48
CA ARG A 249 -6.41 4.39 13.08
C ARG A 249 -6.13 4.21 11.59
N TYR A 250 -6.73 5.06 10.74
CA TYR A 250 -6.35 5.11 9.31
C TYR A 250 -4.93 5.65 9.14
N CYS A 251 -4.54 6.68 9.91
CA CYS A 251 -3.17 7.18 9.90
C CYS A 251 -2.16 6.13 10.38
N GLU A 252 -2.48 5.38 11.44
CA GLU A 252 -1.67 4.27 11.93
C GLU A 252 -1.51 3.17 10.86
N ALA A 253 -2.62 2.78 10.22
CA ALA A 253 -2.59 1.81 9.12
C ALA A 253 -1.77 2.29 7.92
N MET A 254 -1.78 3.57 7.59
CA MET A 254 -0.89 4.13 6.55
C MET A 254 0.57 4.01 6.95
N SER A 255 0.93 4.42 8.16
CA SER A 255 2.31 4.34 8.67
C SER A 255 2.83 2.89 8.71
N GLU A 256 2.00 1.92 9.14
CA GLU A 256 2.32 0.47 9.08
C GLU A 256 2.62 -0.02 7.65
N HIS A 257 2.16 0.71 6.64
CA HIS A 257 2.37 0.41 5.22
C HIS A 257 3.37 1.36 4.54
N ARG A 258 4.21 2.06 5.32
CA ARG A 258 5.22 3.03 4.84
C ARG A 258 4.65 4.16 4.00
N ILE A 259 3.39 4.51 4.28
CA ILE A 259 2.72 5.66 3.67
C ILE A 259 2.67 6.76 4.70
N ASN A 260 3.16 7.93 4.32
CA ASN A 260 3.13 9.12 5.16
C ASN A 260 1.66 9.55 5.40
N PRO A 261 1.16 9.49 6.64
CA PRO A 261 -0.23 9.84 6.91
C PRO A 261 -0.45 11.36 6.84
N PRO A 262 -1.59 11.82 6.30
CA PRO A 262 -1.93 13.23 6.34
C PRO A 262 -2.09 13.69 7.79
N ILE A 263 -1.50 14.83 8.13
CA ILE A 263 -1.62 15.38 9.48
C ILE A 263 -3.04 15.89 9.70
N PRO A 264 -3.77 15.40 10.72
CA PRO A 264 -5.12 15.89 11.02
C PRO A 264 -5.14 17.39 11.30
N ARG A 265 -6.00 18.13 10.62
CA ARG A 265 -6.03 19.59 10.69
C ARG A 265 -6.25 20.15 12.10
N TYR A 266 -6.95 19.40 12.96
CA TYR A 266 -7.18 19.81 14.35
C TYR A 266 -5.91 19.75 15.22
N LEU A 267 -4.82 19.12 14.75
CA LEU A 267 -3.52 19.10 15.43
C LEU A 267 -2.62 20.29 15.02
N LEU A 268 -2.90 20.92 13.88
CA LEU A 268 -2.07 21.99 13.35
C LEU A 268 -2.27 23.31 14.13
N PRO A 269 -1.27 24.22 14.12
CA PRO A 269 -1.44 25.58 14.60
C PRO A 269 -2.61 26.29 13.93
N GLN A 270 -3.30 27.14 14.66
CA GLN A 270 -4.41 27.93 14.13
C GLN A 270 -3.92 29.25 13.54
N SER A 271 -4.53 29.68 12.45
CA SER A 271 -4.24 31.00 11.87
C SER A 271 -5.18 32.04 12.41
N ASN A 272 -4.62 33.12 12.92
CA ASN A 272 -5.36 34.32 13.30
C ASN A 272 -5.65 35.22 12.08
N ASP A 273 -6.55 36.18 12.24
CA ASP A 273 -6.98 37.11 11.19
C ASP A 273 -5.87 38.00 10.63
N ASP A 274 -4.78 38.18 11.35
CA ASP A 274 -3.61 38.97 10.93
C ASP A 274 -2.50 38.12 10.26
N GLY A 275 -2.73 36.82 10.15
CA GLY A 275 -1.78 35.85 9.58
C GLY A 275 -0.78 35.27 10.58
N SER A 276 -0.85 35.64 11.85
CA SER A 276 -0.06 35.00 12.92
C SER A 276 -0.60 33.61 13.22
N LEU A 277 0.24 32.76 13.85
CA LEU A 277 -0.15 31.45 14.30
C LEU A 277 -0.36 31.42 15.82
N GLU A 278 -1.44 30.76 16.22
CA GLU A 278 -1.67 30.36 17.60
C GLU A 278 -1.28 28.91 17.79
N ILE A 279 -0.33 28.66 18.68
CA ILE A 279 0.12 27.31 19.04
C ILE A 279 -0.57 26.89 20.32
N ILE A 280 -1.52 25.96 20.23
CA ILE A 280 -2.23 25.43 21.39
C ILE A 280 -1.38 24.30 21.98
N PRO A 281 -0.91 24.42 23.27
CA PRO A 281 0.08 23.50 23.84
C PRO A 281 -0.32 22.00 23.76
N GLU A 282 -1.56 21.67 24.06
CA GLU A 282 -2.07 20.29 24.05
C GLU A 282 -2.06 19.70 22.64
N ARG A 283 -2.45 20.50 21.63
CA ARG A 283 -2.41 20.08 20.21
C ARG A 283 -0.98 19.89 19.74
N HIS A 284 -0.09 20.78 20.15
CA HIS A 284 1.33 20.69 19.81
C HIS A 284 1.96 19.42 20.40
N THR A 285 1.66 19.08 21.64
CA THR A 285 2.14 17.83 22.27
C THR A 285 1.64 16.61 21.50
N THR A 286 0.34 16.55 21.20
CA THR A 286 -0.25 15.47 20.41
C THR A 286 0.34 15.38 18.98
N LEU A 287 0.62 16.53 18.35
CA LEU A 287 1.27 16.56 17.03
C LEU A 287 2.69 16.00 17.08
N LYS A 288 3.46 16.32 18.12
CA LYS A 288 4.81 15.73 18.32
C LYS A 288 4.75 14.21 18.45
N GLU A 289 3.81 13.72 19.26
CA GLU A 289 3.59 12.27 19.43
C GLU A 289 3.16 11.63 18.11
N PHE A 290 2.25 12.26 17.36
CA PHE A 290 1.80 11.81 16.05
C PHE A 290 2.98 11.67 15.07
N ILE A 291 3.79 12.71 14.91
CA ILE A 291 4.94 12.73 14.00
C ILE A 291 5.96 11.66 14.41
N SER A 292 6.29 11.57 15.69
CA SER A 292 7.27 10.63 16.19
C SER A 292 6.80 9.17 16.08
N LYS A 293 5.57 8.88 16.52
CA LYS A 293 4.99 7.54 16.54
C LYS A 293 4.74 7.00 15.13
N LEU A 294 4.25 7.85 14.23
CA LEU A 294 3.89 7.46 12.87
C LEU A 294 5.01 7.71 11.85
N HIS A 295 6.19 8.12 12.32
CA HIS A 295 7.38 8.34 11.47
C HIS A 295 7.10 9.25 10.27
N VAL A 296 6.35 10.35 10.51
CA VAL A 296 5.99 11.32 9.48
C VAL A 296 7.24 11.98 8.92
N THR A 297 7.44 11.90 7.62
CA THR A 297 8.60 12.46 6.91
C THR A 297 8.26 13.68 6.08
N ASP A 298 6.99 13.81 5.67
CA ASP A 298 6.52 14.88 4.80
C ASP A 298 5.44 15.71 5.48
N PHE A 299 5.58 17.04 5.42
CA PHE A 299 4.69 17.95 6.10
C PHE A 299 4.04 18.93 5.12
N GLU A 300 2.77 18.68 4.77
CA GLU A 300 1.99 19.64 4.00
C GLU A 300 1.58 20.83 4.85
N ILE A 301 2.11 22.02 4.55
CA ILE A 301 1.61 23.28 5.10
C ILE A 301 0.30 23.64 4.40
N PRO A 302 -0.81 23.81 5.13
CA PRO A 302 -2.06 24.24 4.53
C PRO A 302 -1.92 25.58 3.80
N ARG A 303 -2.59 25.73 2.67
CA ARG A 303 -2.63 27.02 1.96
C ARG A 303 -3.16 28.14 2.87
N ALA A 304 -2.49 29.29 2.85
CA ALA A 304 -2.87 30.44 3.66
C ALA A 304 -4.35 30.81 3.45
N PRO A 305 -5.14 30.97 4.51
CA PRO A 305 -6.58 31.22 4.38
C PRO A 305 -6.91 32.53 3.63
N PHE A 306 -5.98 33.50 3.64
CA PHE A 306 -6.13 34.81 3.01
C PHE A 306 -5.87 34.81 1.50
N ALA A 307 -5.23 33.76 1.01
CA ALA A 307 -4.96 33.51 -0.41
C ALA A 307 -5.82 32.36 -0.94
N ARG A 308 -6.88 31.99 -0.23
CA ARG A 308 -7.80 30.97 -0.69
C ARG A 308 -8.55 31.46 -1.93
N LEU A 309 -8.46 30.62 -2.94
CA LEU A 309 -9.30 30.68 -4.10
C LEU A 309 -10.52 29.80 -3.81
N PRO A 310 -11.74 30.23 -4.12
CA PRO A 310 -12.91 29.40 -3.94
C PRO A 310 -12.73 28.11 -4.75
N SER A 311 -12.75 26.95 -4.09
CA SER A 311 -12.57 25.64 -4.69
C SER A 311 -13.66 25.27 -5.73
N SER A 312 -14.75 26.02 -5.76
CA SER A 312 -15.91 25.76 -6.62
C SER A 312 -16.01 26.68 -7.82
N THR A 313 -15.15 27.68 -7.94
CA THR A 313 -15.16 28.58 -9.09
C THR A 313 -13.98 28.33 -9.98
N LEU A 314 -14.25 28.00 -11.23
CA LEU A 314 -13.29 27.88 -12.31
C LEU A 314 -12.53 29.21 -12.61
N ARG A 315 -12.82 30.27 -11.85
CA ARG A 315 -12.21 31.61 -12.02
C ARG A 315 -12.02 32.29 -10.67
N PRO A 316 -11.02 31.89 -9.90
CA PRO A 316 -10.67 32.69 -8.72
C PRO A 316 -10.03 33.99 -9.17
N ASP A 317 -10.36 35.08 -8.47
CA ASP A 317 -9.72 36.36 -8.72
C ASP A 317 -8.34 36.45 -7.99
N TYR A 318 -7.42 35.54 -8.40
CA TYR A 318 -6.04 35.55 -7.89
C TYR A 318 -5.28 36.82 -8.31
N LYS A 319 -5.76 37.53 -9.33
CA LYS A 319 -5.20 38.80 -9.81
C LYS A 319 -5.38 39.92 -8.80
N THR A 320 -6.31 39.74 -7.85
CA THR A 320 -6.69 40.76 -6.89
C THR A 320 -6.46 40.35 -5.41
N ILE A 321 -5.47 39.48 -5.12
CA ILE A 321 -5.05 39.32 -3.73
C ILE A 321 -4.65 40.72 -3.21
N SER A 322 -5.48 41.29 -2.34
CA SER A 322 -5.23 42.64 -1.83
C SER A 322 -3.86 42.72 -1.15
N PRO A 323 -3.20 43.87 -1.17
CA PRO A 323 -1.93 44.06 -0.46
C PRO A 323 -1.97 43.63 1.01
N THR A 324 -3.12 43.85 1.67
CA THR A 324 -3.35 43.42 3.04
C THR A 324 -3.37 41.91 3.16
N ASN A 325 -4.13 41.20 2.32
CA ASN A 325 -4.19 39.73 2.32
C ASN A 325 -2.85 39.09 1.94
N ARG A 326 -2.11 39.72 1.01
CA ARG A 326 -0.76 39.29 0.65
C ARG A 326 0.18 39.34 1.87
N LYS A 327 0.19 40.43 2.62
CA LYS A 327 0.99 40.56 3.86
C LYS A 327 0.60 39.53 4.92
N LYS A 328 -0.71 39.28 5.11
CA LYS A 328 -1.21 38.24 6.03
C LYS A 328 -0.77 36.85 5.61
N ALA A 329 -0.88 36.50 4.33
CA ALA A 329 -0.44 35.22 3.82
C ALA A 329 1.09 35.03 3.92
N GLN A 330 1.87 36.07 3.64
CA GLN A 330 3.32 36.05 3.84
C GLN A 330 3.71 35.86 5.30
N ARG A 331 3.00 36.51 6.24
CA ARG A 331 3.20 36.30 7.67
C ARG A 331 2.88 34.86 8.08
N TYR A 332 1.77 34.30 7.61
CA TYR A 332 1.35 32.93 7.86
C TYR A 332 2.43 31.92 7.44
N TYR A 333 2.95 32.00 6.23
CA TYR A 333 3.99 31.08 5.76
C TYR A 333 5.30 31.25 6.55
N LYS A 334 5.71 32.47 6.88
CA LYS A 334 6.91 32.73 7.71
C LYS A 334 6.78 32.10 9.09
N GLU A 335 5.65 32.32 9.78
CA GLU A 335 5.42 31.79 11.11
C GLU A 335 5.27 30.26 11.10
N PHE A 336 4.60 29.71 10.06
CA PHE A 336 4.45 28.26 9.93
C PHE A 336 5.79 27.58 9.68
N TYR A 337 6.58 28.09 8.74
CA TYR A 337 7.91 27.56 8.45
C TYR A 337 8.85 27.69 9.67
N LYS A 338 8.81 28.81 10.36
CA LYS A 338 9.54 28.97 11.63
C LYS A 338 9.11 27.92 12.66
N TYR A 339 7.81 27.68 12.83
CA TYR A 339 7.28 26.65 13.72
C TYR A 339 7.82 25.26 13.36
N LEU A 340 7.86 24.90 12.08
CA LEU A 340 8.42 23.61 11.64
C LEU A 340 9.92 23.54 11.93
N LYS A 341 10.66 24.61 11.64
CA LYS A 341 12.11 24.70 11.89
C LYS A 341 12.46 24.59 13.37
N ASP A 342 11.70 25.26 14.24
CA ASP A 342 11.90 25.18 15.68
C ASP A 342 11.67 23.76 16.25
N ASN A 343 11.02 22.89 15.48
CA ASN A 343 10.76 21.49 15.83
C ASN A 343 11.56 20.46 14.99
N GLY A 344 12.37 20.89 14.03
CA GLY A 344 13.15 20.02 13.14
C GLY A 344 12.30 19.26 12.11
N TRP A 345 11.21 19.88 11.63
CA TRP A 345 10.27 19.28 10.65
C TRP A 345 10.26 20.02 9.29
N GLU A 346 11.15 20.99 9.10
CA GLU A 346 11.19 21.84 7.92
C GLU A 346 11.68 21.14 6.66
N GLU A 347 12.48 20.09 6.78
CA GLU A 347 13.10 19.41 5.63
C GLU A 347 12.07 18.76 4.72
N GLY A 348 11.02 18.14 5.31
CA GLY A 348 9.90 17.55 4.58
C GLY A 348 8.77 18.53 4.23
N ALA A 349 8.90 19.83 4.54
CA ALA A 349 7.83 20.81 4.41
C ALA A 349 7.59 21.21 2.94
N TYR A 350 6.32 21.30 2.56
CA TYR A 350 5.89 21.82 1.26
C TYR A 350 4.48 22.41 1.32
N VAL A 351 4.13 23.22 0.32
CA VAL A 351 2.77 23.72 0.08
C VAL A 351 2.21 23.06 -1.16
N TYR A 352 1.11 22.31 -1.02
CA TYR A 352 0.36 21.80 -2.16
C TYR A 352 -0.46 22.93 -2.78
N MET A 353 0.03 23.49 -3.87
CA MET A 353 -0.55 24.73 -4.43
C MET A 353 -1.80 24.48 -5.23
N LEU A 354 -1.71 23.64 -6.26
CA LEU A 354 -2.77 23.45 -7.22
C LEU A 354 -2.78 22.01 -7.75
N ASP A 355 -3.99 21.54 -8.02
CA ASP A 355 -4.29 20.22 -8.55
C ASP A 355 -4.70 20.35 -10.03
N GLU A 356 -3.97 19.67 -10.92
CA GLU A 356 -4.23 19.56 -12.35
C GLU A 356 -4.63 20.90 -13.03
N PRO A 357 -3.76 21.93 -13.11
CA PRO A 357 -4.06 23.18 -13.80
C PRO A 357 -4.23 22.93 -15.31
N ASN A 358 -5.46 22.98 -15.81
CA ASN A 358 -5.82 22.67 -17.20
C ASN A 358 -6.27 23.88 -18.03
N LEU A 359 -6.06 25.09 -17.52
CA LEU A 359 -6.41 26.35 -18.18
C LEU A 359 -5.29 27.36 -17.97
N ARG A 360 -5.15 28.32 -18.90
CA ARG A 360 -4.19 29.42 -18.78
C ARG A 360 -4.31 30.13 -17.42
N GLU A 361 -5.54 30.41 -16.99
CA GLU A 361 -5.81 31.08 -15.72
C GLU A 361 -5.33 30.27 -14.52
N ASN A 362 -5.34 28.94 -14.59
CA ASN A 362 -4.82 28.08 -13.53
C ASN A 362 -3.29 28.15 -13.46
N TYR A 363 -2.59 28.26 -14.60
CA TYR A 363 -1.14 28.49 -14.63
C TYR A 363 -0.77 29.87 -14.05
N GLU A 364 -1.50 30.93 -14.46
CA GLU A 364 -1.33 32.26 -13.83
C GLU A 364 -1.54 32.22 -12.33
N GLN A 365 -2.52 31.43 -11.87
CA GLN A 365 -2.81 31.21 -10.46
C GLN A 365 -1.67 30.49 -9.73
N ALA A 366 -1.18 29.35 -10.28
CA ALA A 366 -0.06 28.62 -9.72
C ALA A 366 1.18 29.51 -9.59
N PHE A 367 1.46 30.30 -10.61
CA PHE A 367 2.56 31.28 -10.58
C PHE A 367 2.41 32.29 -9.45
N VAL A 368 1.25 32.92 -9.32
CA VAL A 368 1.01 33.94 -8.28
C VAL A 368 1.11 33.35 -6.87
N LEU A 369 0.56 32.14 -6.66
CA LEU A 369 0.59 31.49 -5.35
C LEU A 369 1.99 31.04 -4.95
N GLY A 370 2.74 30.39 -5.87
CA GLY A 370 4.10 29.95 -5.58
C GLY A 370 5.03 31.13 -5.33
N ARG A 371 4.94 32.19 -6.15
CA ARG A 371 5.70 33.44 -5.92
C ARG A 371 5.37 34.06 -4.56
N LEU A 372 4.11 34.02 -4.13
CA LEU A 372 3.70 34.51 -2.80
C LEU A 372 4.37 33.71 -1.67
N VAL A 373 4.49 32.39 -1.81
CA VAL A 373 5.19 31.52 -0.85
C VAL A 373 6.69 31.85 -0.84
N HIS A 374 7.34 31.91 -2.00
CA HIS A 374 8.79 32.16 -2.12
C HIS A 374 9.17 33.56 -1.63
N GLU A 375 8.34 34.59 -1.86
CA GLU A 375 8.55 35.92 -1.29
C GLU A 375 8.51 35.93 0.24
N ALA A 376 7.71 35.03 0.83
CA ALA A 376 7.66 34.86 2.27
C ALA A 376 8.83 34.02 2.80
N VAL A 377 9.06 32.86 2.20
CA VAL A 377 10.03 31.84 2.61
C VAL A 377 10.64 31.21 1.35
N PRO A 378 11.78 31.69 0.86
CA PRO A 378 12.41 31.18 -0.37
C PRO A 378 12.73 29.68 -0.36
N GLN A 379 12.91 29.08 0.81
CA GLN A 379 13.26 27.67 0.97
C GLN A 379 12.03 26.73 1.05
N LEU A 380 10.82 27.30 1.21
CA LEU A 380 9.60 26.51 1.33
C LEU A 380 9.15 26.03 -0.04
N LYS A 381 9.15 24.72 -0.24
CA LYS A 381 8.84 24.11 -1.52
C LYS A 381 7.36 24.21 -1.88
N CYS A 382 7.12 24.46 -3.15
CA CYS A 382 5.79 24.56 -3.75
C CYS A 382 5.56 23.37 -4.67
N LEU A 383 4.53 22.55 -4.37
CA LEU A 383 4.13 21.39 -5.16
C LEU A 383 2.96 21.76 -6.10
N VAL A 384 3.08 21.39 -7.35
CA VAL A 384 1.98 21.39 -8.31
C VAL A 384 1.79 20.01 -8.93
N VAL A 385 0.54 19.56 -9.02
CA VAL A 385 0.21 18.32 -9.73
C VAL A 385 0.06 18.64 -11.21
N GLU A 386 1.18 18.59 -11.92
CA GLU A 386 1.27 18.95 -13.32
C GLU A 386 2.44 18.24 -14.01
N GLN A 387 2.36 18.08 -15.35
CA GLN A 387 3.47 17.56 -16.13
C GLN A 387 4.64 18.56 -16.20
N THR A 388 5.82 18.04 -16.50
CA THR A 388 7.08 18.79 -16.54
C THR A 388 7.31 19.56 -17.85
N TYR A 389 6.30 19.65 -18.72
CA TYR A 389 6.33 20.36 -20.00
C TYR A 389 5.03 21.14 -20.22
N LEU A 390 5.08 22.22 -20.97
CA LEU A 390 3.92 23.09 -21.21
C LEU A 390 2.82 22.36 -21.99
N GLN A 391 1.57 22.53 -21.57
CA GLN A 391 0.39 22.10 -22.33
C GLN A 391 0.20 22.98 -23.59
N ASP A 392 0.42 24.27 -23.46
CA ASP A 392 0.30 25.27 -24.52
C ASP A 392 1.44 26.28 -24.39
N PRO A 393 2.27 26.47 -25.44
CA PRO A 393 3.37 27.43 -25.41
C PRO A 393 2.97 28.89 -25.16
N SER A 394 1.68 29.23 -25.31
CA SER A 394 1.17 30.59 -25.05
C SER A 394 0.83 30.83 -23.58
N TRP A 395 0.88 29.78 -22.74
CA TRP A 395 0.61 29.91 -21.32
C TRP A 395 1.86 30.40 -20.55
N PRO A 396 1.68 31.02 -19.38
CA PRO A 396 2.83 31.48 -18.62
C PRO A 396 3.69 30.30 -18.15
N ASP A 397 4.99 30.53 -18.13
CA ASP A 397 5.91 29.61 -17.48
C ASP A 397 5.76 29.71 -15.96
N ILE A 398 5.58 28.57 -15.31
CA ILE A 398 5.42 28.47 -13.86
C ILE A 398 6.67 27.97 -13.14
N ASP A 399 7.74 27.64 -13.86
CA ASP A 399 9.01 27.17 -13.27
C ASP A 399 9.49 28.02 -12.08
N PRO A 400 9.48 29.37 -12.14
CA PRO A 400 9.96 30.18 -11.02
C PRO A 400 9.10 30.10 -9.75
N ALA A 401 8.00 29.36 -9.78
CA ALA A 401 7.01 29.26 -8.71
C ALA A 401 6.77 27.82 -8.23
N VAL A 402 7.48 26.83 -8.80
CA VAL A 402 7.30 25.40 -8.53
C VAL A 402 8.63 24.78 -8.19
N ASP A 403 8.68 23.97 -7.15
CA ASP A 403 9.86 23.23 -6.71
C ASP A 403 9.64 21.71 -6.75
N ILE A 404 8.37 21.28 -6.73
CA ILE A 404 8.00 19.85 -6.78
C ILE A 404 6.96 19.68 -7.87
N TRP A 405 7.36 19.05 -8.96
CA TRP A 405 6.50 18.68 -10.08
C TRP A 405 5.92 17.30 -9.88
N CYS A 406 4.63 17.12 -10.09
CA CYS A 406 3.97 15.83 -9.89
C CYS A 406 3.14 15.42 -11.11
N PRO A 407 3.77 14.94 -12.19
CA PRO A 407 3.08 14.47 -13.38
C PRO A 407 2.29 13.19 -13.16
N LEU A 408 1.14 13.11 -13.84
CA LEU A 408 0.39 11.86 -14.00
C LEU A 408 1.23 10.85 -14.79
N TRP A 409 1.18 9.57 -14.43
CA TRP A 409 2.04 8.55 -15.05
C TRP A 409 1.97 8.50 -16.58
N SER A 410 0.79 8.68 -17.16
CA SER A 410 0.63 8.75 -18.62
C SER A 410 1.14 10.06 -19.27
N PHE A 411 1.57 11.04 -18.45
CA PHE A 411 2.08 12.33 -18.88
C PHE A 411 3.58 12.46 -18.59
N ILE A 412 4.22 11.45 -18.06
CA ILE A 412 5.65 11.46 -17.74
C ILE A 412 6.48 11.46 -19.02
N ALA A 413 7.41 12.40 -19.13
CA ALA A 413 8.40 12.47 -20.19
C ALA A 413 9.82 12.56 -19.59
N ARG A 414 10.69 11.59 -19.90
CA ARG A 414 12.03 11.46 -19.30
C ARG A 414 12.89 12.69 -19.51
N GLU A 415 12.87 13.27 -20.72
CA GLU A 415 13.70 14.42 -21.07
C GLU A 415 13.38 15.63 -20.18
N THR A 416 12.10 16.00 -20.11
CA THR A 416 11.66 17.17 -19.33
C THR A 416 11.77 16.95 -17.82
N ILE A 417 11.66 15.71 -17.33
CA ILE A 417 12.01 15.38 -15.95
C ILE A 417 13.48 15.66 -15.69
N ASN A 418 14.38 15.20 -16.56
CA ASN A 418 15.81 15.45 -16.39
C ASN A 418 16.16 16.95 -16.42
N GLU A 419 15.45 17.74 -17.21
CA GLU A 419 15.58 19.21 -17.21
C GLU A 419 15.21 19.82 -15.86
N LYS A 420 14.06 19.41 -15.27
CA LYS A 420 13.64 19.90 -13.94
C LYS A 420 14.63 19.50 -12.85
N LEU A 421 15.06 18.23 -12.84
CA LEU A 421 16.07 17.75 -11.90
C LEU A 421 17.42 18.49 -12.05
N ALA A 422 17.82 18.85 -13.27
CA ALA A 422 19.04 19.63 -13.53
C ALA A 422 18.93 21.08 -13.04
N HIS A 423 17.73 21.65 -12.97
CA HIS A 423 17.46 22.96 -12.35
C HIS A 423 17.45 22.92 -10.82
N GLY A 424 17.42 21.73 -10.22
CA GLY A 424 17.38 21.55 -8.77
C GLY A 424 15.97 21.31 -8.21
N ASP A 425 14.97 21.15 -9.07
CA ASP A 425 13.61 20.80 -8.69
C ASP A 425 13.52 19.32 -8.25
N GLU A 426 12.48 18.99 -7.50
CA GLU A 426 12.05 17.63 -7.26
C GLU A 426 10.96 17.23 -8.25
N VAL A 427 10.93 15.94 -8.57
CA VAL A 427 9.83 15.35 -9.32
C VAL A 427 9.23 14.21 -8.51
N TRP A 428 7.92 14.27 -8.33
CA TRP A 428 7.10 13.17 -7.84
C TRP A 428 6.34 12.54 -9.00
N SER A 429 5.57 11.51 -8.75
CA SER A 429 4.69 10.92 -9.74
C SER A 429 3.34 10.57 -9.11
N TYR A 430 2.27 10.53 -9.90
CA TYR A 430 0.99 10.10 -9.37
C TYR A 430 0.16 9.31 -10.37
N THR A 431 -0.80 8.57 -9.83
CA THR A 431 -1.89 7.98 -10.59
C THR A 431 -3.23 8.40 -10.00
N ALA A 432 -4.21 8.53 -10.86
CA ALA A 432 -5.60 8.72 -10.48
C ALA A 432 -6.47 7.67 -11.20
N LEU A 433 -7.31 8.10 -12.13
CA LEU A 433 -8.06 7.23 -13.02
C LEU A 433 -7.25 6.98 -14.30
N VAL A 434 -7.71 6.08 -15.17
CA VAL A 434 -7.05 5.86 -16.47
C VAL A 434 -7.18 7.10 -17.34
N GLN A 435 -6.07 7.74 -17.61
CA GLN A 435 -5.98 8.89 -18.49
C GLN A 435 -5.07 8.57 -19.68
N ARG A 436 -5.43 9.09 -20.84
CA ARG A 436 -4.62 8.93 -22.04
C ARG A 436 -3.54 10.02 -22.09
N ALA A 437 -2.36 9.67 -22.57
CA ALA A 437 -1.35 10.66 -22.88
C ALA A 437 -1.92 11.70 -23.88
N PRO A 438 -1.69 12.99 -23.64
CA PRO A 438 -2.18 14.04 -24.51
C PRO A 438 -1.39 14.06 -25.83
N ARG A 439 -1.96 14.63 -26.88
CA ARG A 439 -1.31 14.75 -28.19
C ARG A 439 -0.06 15.65 -28.18
N TYR A 440 0.02 16.55 -27.22
CA TYR A 440 1.19 17.42 -27.01
C TYR A 440 2.29 16.76 -26.16
N HIS A 441 2.10 15.50 -25.72
CA HIS A 441 3.14 14.76 -25.01
C HIS A 441 4.39 14.62 -25.89
N PRO A 442 5.61 14.93 -25.40
CA PRO A 442 6.84 14.92 -26.21
C PRO A 442 7.10 13.61 -26.96
N GLN A 443 6.71 12.49 -26.36
CA GLN A 443 6.89 11.15 -26.94
C GLN A 443 5.63 10.58 -27.62
N TYR A 444 4.58 11.40 -27.86
CA TYR A 444 3.30 10.91 -28.38
C TYR A 444 3.41 10.15 -29.71
N GLN A 445 4.39 10.52 -30.56
CA GLN A 445 4.61 9.89 -31.86
C GLN A 445 5.50 8.64 -31.77
N THR A 446 6.25 8.44 -30.70
CA THR A 446 7.24 7.36 -30.53
C THR A 446 6.77 6.24 -29.62
N VAL A 447 5.98 6.54 -28.61
CA VAL A 447 5.38 5.55 -27.71
C VAL A 447 4.05 5.07 -28.29
N LYS A 448 4.00 3.79 -28.66
CA LYS A 448 2.81 3.21 -29.31
C LYS A 448 1.64 3.05 -28.35
N ASP A 449 1.91 2.73 -27.10
CA ASP A 449 0.89 2.53 -26.07
C ASP A 449 1.38 3.07 -24.71
N PHE A 450 0.67 4.08 -24.20
CA PHE A 450 0.88 4.61 -22.87
C PHE A 450 -0.02 3.84 -21.89
N ASP A 451 0.47 2.71 -21.40
CA ASP A 451 -0.25 1.88 -20.41
C ASP A 451 0.56 1.74 -19.12
N PRO A 452 0.63 2.79 -18.29
CA PRO A 452 1.32 2.74 -17.01
C PRO A 452 0.60 1.79 -16.02
N PRO A 453 1.22 1.48 -14.87
CA PRO A 453 0.70 0.52 -13.89
C PRO A 453 -0.51 1.07 -13.10
N TYR A 454 -1.63 1.38 -13.78
CA TYR A 454 -2.86 1.90 -13.15
C TYR A 454 -3.35 1.01 -12.00
N TRP A 455 -3.84 1.63 -10.94
CA TRP A 455 -4.28 0.95 -9.71
C TRP A 455 -5.76 0.59 -9.73
N HIS A 456 -6.05 -0.61 -10.25
CA HIS A 456 -7.41 -1.20 -10.25
C HIS A 456 -7.36 -2.65 -9.75
N ILE A 457 -8.47 -3.11 -9.15
CA ILE A 457 -8.59 -4.49 -8.62
C ILE A 457 -8.42 -5.52 -9.74
N ASP A 458 -8.91 -5.22 -10.93
CA ASP A 458 -8.84 -6.06 -12.13
C ASP A 458 -7.55 -5.88 -12.94
N ARG A 459 -6.44 -5.60 -12.20
CA ARG A 459 -5.07 -5.64 -12.72
C ARG A 459 -4.18 -6.52 -11.82
N PRO A 460 -3.04 -7.04 -12.32
CA PRO A 460 -2.08 -7.76 -11.49
C PRO A 460 -1.62 -6.96 -10.27
N LEU A 461 -1.32 -7.62 -9.15
CA LEU A 461 -0.86 -6.93 -7.94
C LEU A 461 0.52 -6.28 -8.11
N THR A 462 1.33 -6.75 -9.03
CA THR A 462 2.63 -6.13 -9.38
C THR A 462 2.52 -4.66 -9.76
N VAL A 463 1.35 -4.18 -10.26
CA VAL A 463 1.14 -2.76 -10.59
C VAL A 463 1.17 -1.84 -9.37
N TYR A 464 0.98 -2.40 -8.15
CA TYR A 464 1.08 -1.63 -6.90
C TYR A 464 2.52 -1.57 -6.37
N ARG A 465 3.34 -2.56 -6.72
CA ARG A 465 4.74 -2.66 -6.28
C ARG A 465 5.71 -1.91 -7.20
N VAL A 466 5.48 -1.96 -8.51
CA VAL A 466 6.40 -1.44 -9.54
C VAL A 466 6.61 0.08 -9.56
N PRO A 467 5.68 0.97 -9.15
CA PRO A 467 5.87 2.42 -9.26
C PRO A 467 7.12 2.94 -8.56
N THR A 468 7.48 2.41 -7.41
CA THR A 468 8.70 2.80 -6.68
C THR A 468 9.97 2.38 -7.41
N TRP A 469 9.96 1.25 -8.12
CA TRP A 469 11.04 0.80 -9.00
C TRP A 469 11.24 1.75 -10.17
N ILE A 470 10.15 2.12 -10.85
CA ILE A 470 10.20 3.07 -11.98
C ILE A 470 10.60 4.45 -11.49
N ASN A 471 10.07 4.91 -10.35
CA ASN A 471 10.44 6.18 -9.74
C ASN A 471 11.96 6.26 -9.51
N TYR A 472 12.55 5.21 -8.92
CA TYR A 472 14.01 5.17 -8.73
C TYR A 472 14.76 5.24 -10.07
N GLN A 473 14.29 4.55 -11.11
CA GLN A 473 14.90 4.56 -12.44
C GLN A 473 14.87 5.95 -13.08
N TYR A 474 13.82 6.73 -12.80
CA TYR A 474 13.65 8.09 -13.31
C TYR A 474 14.22 9.19 -12.39
N ASN A 475 14.80 8.86 -11.23
CA ASN A 475 15.17 9.79 -10.16
C ASN A 475 13.98 10.59 -9.60
N ILE A 476 12.80 10.04 -9.69
CA ILE A 476 11.59 10.56 -9.07
C ILE A 476 11.63 10.24 -7.58
N THR A 477 11.46 11.24 -6.72
CA THR A 477 11.67 11.13 -5.27
C THR A 477 10.39 10.98 -4.48
N GLY A 478 9.21 11.07 -5.13
CA GLY A 478 7.96 11.00 -4.42
C GLY A 478 6.83 10.33 -5.21
N LEU A 479 5.83 9.85 -4.47
CA LEU A 479 4.64 9.19 -4.99
C LEU A 479 3.39 9.81 -4.38
N LEU A 480 2.46 10.23 -5.24
CA LEU A 480 1.18 10.78 -4.82
C LEU A 480 0.03 9.87 -5.27
N TYR A 481 -0.96 9.72 -4.40
CA TYR A 481 -2.25 9.13 -4.74
C TYR A 481 -3.40 10.00 -4.20
N TRP A 482 -4.36 10.29 -5.05
CA TRP A 482 -5.38 11.31 -4.79
C TRP A 482 -6.34 10.99 -3.63
N SER A 483 -6.60 9.72 -3.31
CA SER A 483 -7.45 9.32 -2.20
C SER A 483 -7.22 7.87 -1.77
N THR A 484 -7.32 7.62 -0.46
CA THR A 484 -7.27 6.26 0.12
C THR A 484 -8.64 5.78 0.62
N VAL A 485 -9.61 6.70 0.78
CA VAL A 485 -10.98 6.43 1.23
C VAL A 485 -11.94 7.35 0.46
N THR A 486 -12.23 7.00 -0.79
CA THR A 486 -13.09 7.81 -1.67
C THR A 486 -14.59 7.50 -1.55
N THR A 487 -15.38 8.12 -2.41
CA THR A 487 -16.85 8.11 -2.41
C THR A 487 -17.52 6.82 -2.90
N VAL A 488 -16.81 5.71 -3.00
CA VAL A 488 -17.44 4.40 -3.20
C VAL A 488 -18.34 4.11 -2.01
N ILE A 489 -19.61 3.88 -2.26
CA ILE A 489 -20.63 3.80 -1.18
C ILE A 489 -20.53 2.47 -0.44
N GLU A 490 -20.36 1.38 -1.17
CA GLU A 490 -20.37 0.02 -0.67
C GLU A 490 -19.20 -0.77 -1.23
N PRO A 491 -17.96 -0.49 -0.81
CA PRO A 491 -16.76 -1.08 -1.41
C PRO A 491 -16.72 -2.61 -1.30
N TRP A 492 -17.37 -3.19 -0.30
CA TRP A 492 -17.44 -4.65 -0.11
C TRP A 492 -18.29 -5.36 -1.16
N SER A 493 -19.39 -4.74 -1.63
CA SER A 493 -20.32 -5.35 -2.59
C SER A 493 -20.17 -4.81 -4.01
N ASN A 494 -19.68 -3.58 -4.15
CA ASN A 494 -19.46 -2.90 -5.42
C ASN A 494 -18.24 -1.98 -5.33
N PRO A 495 -17.04 -2.48 -5.68
CA PRO A 495 -15.80 -1.72 -5.54
C PRO A 495 -15.59 -0.66 -6.63
N ALA A 496 -16.54 -0.47 -7.56
CA ALA A 496 -16.41 0.47 -8.66
C ALA A 496 -16.59 1.92 -8.18
N PHE A 497 -15.62 2.78 -8.50
CA PHE A 497 -15.80 4.22 -8.41
C PHE A 497 -16.80 4.65 -9.48
N ALA A 498 -17.89 5.28 -9.01
CA ALA A 498 -19.07 5.57 -9.84
C ALA A 498 -18.82 6.75 -10.77
N HIS A 499 -18.60 6.47 -12.02
CA HIS A 499 -18.79 7.38 -13.14
C HIS A 499 -18.98 6.54 -14.41
N PRO A 500 -19.46 7.04 -15.56
CA PRO A 500 -19.77 6.17 -16.70
C PRO A 500 -18.65 5.20 -17.08
N ARG A 501 -17.45 5.39 -16.57
CA ARG A 501 -16.35 4.42 -16.58
C ARG A 501 -16.23 3.79 -15.20
N HIS A 502 -16.25 2.48 -15.11
CA HIS A 502 -16.07 1.75 -13.85
C HIS A 502 -14.58 1.64 -13.53
N TYR A 503 -14.14 2.26 -12.44
CA TYR A 503 -12.76 2.15 -11.94
C TYR A 503 -12.79 1.32 -10.66
N ASN A 504 -12.58 0.01 -10.79
CA ASN A 504 -12.68 -0.92 -9.67
C ASN A 504 -11.53 -0.71 -8.68
N GLY A 505 -11.84 -0.29 -7.47
CA GLY A 505 -10.84 0.05 -6.46
C GLY A 505 -10.24 1.45 -6.60
N GLY A 506 -10.68 2.25 -7.58
CA GLY A 506 -10.18 3.61 -7.79
C GLY A 506 -10.44 4.52 -6.60
N GLY A 507 -9.39 5.17 -6.07
CA GLY A 507 -9.46 6.13 -4.96
C GLY A 507 -9.72 5.52 -3.58
N PHE A 508 -9.68 4.20 -3.42
CA PHE A 508 -9.65 3.59 -2.09
C PHE A 508 -8.67 2.42 -2.02
N LEU A 509 -7.94 2.36 -0.93
CA LEU A 509 -6.99 1.30 -0.58
C LEU A 509 -7.40 0.58 0.70
N PHE A 510 -8.34 1.16 1.44
CA PHE A 510 -8.90 0.62 2.67
C PHE A 510 -10.38 0.35 2.53
N TYR A 511 -10.83 -0.75 3.11
CA TYR A 511 -12.25 -1.05 3.27
C TYR A 511 -12.72 -0.56 4.65
N PRO A 512 -13.98 -0.12 4.79
CA PRO A 512 -14.50 0.23 6.12
C PRO A 512 -14.63 -1.02 7.00
N GLY A 513 -14.16 -0.93 8.24
CA GLY A 513 -14.13 -2.06 9.18
C GLY A 513 -15.48 -2.43 9.79
N VAL A 514 -16.54 -1.67 9.50
CA VAL A 514 -17.88 -1.85 10.07
C VAL A 514 -18.41 -3.29 9.94
N PRO A 515 -18.33 -3.96 8.78
CA PRO A 515 -18.80 -5.36 8.66
C PRO A 515 -18.01 -6.35 9.53
N CYS A 516 -16.79 -6.00 9.95
CA CYS A 516 -15.92 -6.77 10.84
C CYS A 516 -16.00 -6.31 12.30
N GLY A 517 -16.81 -5.32 12.65
CA GLY A 517 -16.82 -4.71 13.97
C GLY A 517 -15.51 -4.00 14.34
N ILE A 518 -14.82 -3.47 13.35
CA ILE A 518 -13.58 -2.72 13.52
C ILE A 518 -13.88 -1.23 13.35
N ASP A 519 -13.68 -0.44 14.39
CA ASP A 519 -13.74 1.03 14.32
C ASP A 519 -12.46 1.59 13.66
N GLY A 520 -12.19 1.16 12.44
CA GLY A 520 -10.99 1.49 11.69
C GLY A 520 -11.01 0.84 10.29
N PRO A 521 -9.89 0.85 9.56
CA PRO A 521 -9.82 0.23 8.24
C PRO A 521 -9.69 -1.30 8.31
N VAL A 522 -10.20 -1.97 7.27
CA VAL A 522 -9.75 -3.29 6.83
C VAL A 522 -8.82 -3.09 5.64
N ILE A 523 -7.70 -3.76 5.67
CA ILE A 523 -6.58 -3.59 4.73
C ILE A 523 -6.89 -4.32 3.41
N SER A 524 -6.42 -3.81 2.28
CA SER A 524 -6.49 -4.52 0.99
C SER A 524 -5.15 -5.18 0.63
N MET A 525 -5.18 -6.20 -0.23
CA MET A 525 -3.97 -6.78 -0.85
C MET A 525 -3.17 -5.72 -1.61
N ARG A 526 -3.84 -4.72 -2.15
CA ARG A 526 -3.26 -3.63 -2.93
C ARG A 526 -2.29 -2.79 -2.11
N ILE A 527 -2.69 -2.36 -0.91
CA ILE A 527 -1.82 -1.55 -0.05
C ILE A 527 -0.67 -2.37 0.54
N LYS A 528 -0.84 -3.70 0.70
CA LYS A 528 0.26 -4.61 1.09
C LYS A 528 1.36 -4.64 0.01
N ASN A 529 0.96 -4.80 -1.26
CA ASN A 529 1.90 -4.77 -2.37
C ASN A 529 2.54 -3.39 -2.59
N LEU A 530 1.81 -2.31 -2.27
CA LEU A 530 2.38 -0.96 -2.25
C LEU A 530 3.45 -0.81 -1.15
N ARG A 531 3.17 -1.30 0.08
CA ARG A 531 4.16 -1.36 1.17
C ARG A 531 5.42 -2.08 0.71
N ASP A 532 5.26 -3.28 0.11
CA ASP A 532 6.39 -4.07 -0.37
C ASP A 532 7.22 -3.28 -1.42
N GLY A 533 6.56 -2.49 -2.28
CA GLY A 533 7.25 -1.58 -3.20
C GLY A 533 7.99 -0.43 -2.51
N MET A 534 7.42 0.12 -1.43
CA MET A 534 8.10 1.13 -0.61
C MET A 534 9.30 0.54 0.13
N GLU A 535 9.19 -0.70 0.61
CA GLU A 535 10.30 -1.42 1.25
C GLU A 535 11.41 -1.80 0.25
N ASP A 536 11.05 -2.19 -0.99
CA ASP A 536 12.03 -2.38 -2.07
C ASP A 536 12.84 -1.10 -2.33
N TYR A 537 12.21 0.08 -2.27
CA TYR A 537 12.91 1.36 -2.43
C TYR A 537 13.97 1.58 -1.35
N GLU A 538 13.73 1.13 -0.12
CA GLU A 538 14.74 1.19 0.95
C GLU A 538 15.96 0.31 0.63
N TYR A 539 15.76 -0.86 0.01
CA TYR A 539 16.85 -1.70 -0.48
C TYR A 539 17.70 -0.96 -1.53
N PHE A 540 17.04 -0.23 -2.44
CA PHE A 540 17.75 0.57 -3.44
C PHE A 540 18.61 1.64 -2.78
N MET A 541 18.07 2.35 -1.81
CA MET A 541 18.77 3.41 -1.09
C MET A 541 19.93 2.86 -0.24
N ILE A 542 19.79 1.68 0.35
CA ILE A 542 20.87 1.02 1.08
C ILE A 542 21.99 0.60 0.12
N LEU A 543 21.64 -0.04 -1.00
CA LEU A 543 22.62 -0.46 -2.00
C LEU A 543 23.33 0.75 -2.65
N GLU A 544 22.59 1.83 -2.96
CA GLU A 544 23.18 3.07 -3.50
C GLU A 544 24.24 3.66 -2.57
N ARG A 545 23.97 3.70 -1.26
CA ARG A 545 24.93 4.21 -0.26
C ARG A 545 26.18 3.35 -0.14
N LEU A 546 26.06 2.04 -0.33
CA LEU A 546 27.20 1.09 -0.27
C LEU A 546 27.95 0.97 -1.60
N SER A 547 27.38 1.47 -2.69
CA SER A 547 27.96 1.39 -4.04
C SER A 547 27.77 2.69 -4.80
N ASP A 548 26.86 2.68 -5.76
CA ASP A 548 26.45 3.83 -6.56
C ASP A 548 25.07 3.59 -7.21
N LYS A 549 24.46 4.69 -7.65
CA LYS A 549 23.15 4.68 -8.34
C LYS A 549 23.14 3.84 -9.62
N LYS A 550 24.24 3.79 -10.37
CA LYS A 550 24.34 3.05 -11.62
C LYS A 550 24.23 1.53 -11.39
N THR A 551 24.85 1.05 -10.32
CA THR A 551 24.79 -0.35 -9.89
C THR A 551 23.35 -0.77 -9.60
N VAL A 552 22.60 0.04 -8.85
CA VAL A 552 21.19 -0.20 -8.53
C VAL A 552 20.34 -0.18 -9.80
N LYS A 553 20.46 0.88 -10.61
CA LYS A 553 19.69 1.03 -11.86
C LYS A 553 19.87 -0.14 -12.82
N LYS A 554 21.06 -0.71 -12.91
CA LYS A 554 21.33 -1.89 -13.75
C LYS A 554 20.52 -3.12 -13.35
N ILE A 555 20.23 -3.29 -12.05
CA ILE A 555 19.38 -4.39 -11.58
C ILE A 555 17.91 -4.08 -11.84
N ILE A 556 17.50 -2.85 -11.58
CA ILE A 556 16.11 -2.39 -11.77
C ILE A 556 15.72 -2.39 -13.24
N ASP A 557 16.62 -2.05 -14.14
CA ASP A 557 16.36 -1.94 -15.59
C ASP A 557 15.81 -3.23 -16.20
N ALA A 558 16.15 -4.37 -15.63
CA ALA A 558 15.60 -5.67 -16.06
C ALA A 558 14.11 -5.85 -15.69
N ILE A 559 13.61 -5.10 -14.70
CA ILE A 559 12.26 -5.23 -14.14
C ILE A 559 11.37 -4.04 -14.53
N ALA A 560 11.91 -2.84 -14.42
CA ALA A 560 11.16 -1.59 -14.52
C ALA A 560 11.95 -0.51 -15.29
N PRO A 561 12.27 -0.72 -16.59
CA PRO A 561 13.02 0.25 -17.39
C PRO A 561 12.22 1.51 -17.68
N ASP A 562 10.89 1.42 -17.73
CA ASP A 562 10.02 2.50 -18.16
C ASP A 562 8.60 2.38 -17.59
N TRP A 563 7.82 3.47 -17.65
CA TRP A 563 6.41 3.53 -17.25
C TRP A 563 5.48 2.70 -18.14
N TRP A 564 5.87 2.40 -19.36
CA TRP A 564 5.10 1.61 -20.32
C TRP A 564 5.66 0.20 -20.57
N ASN A 565 6.84 -0.07 -20.04
CA ASN A 565 7.51 -1.37 -20.17
C ASN A 565 8.08 -1.79 -18.82
N PHE A 566 7.39 -2.68 -18.15
CA PHE A 566 7.76 -3.21 -16.84
C PHE A 566 7.29 -4.66 -16.69
N SER A 567 7.95 -5.42 -15.84
CA SER A 567 7.56 -6.79 -15.56
C SER A 567 6.21 -6.86 -14.85
N LYS A 568 5.44 -7.89 -15.20
CA LYS A 568 4.19 -8.27 -14.52
C LYS A 568 4.32 -9.62 -13.82
N THR A 569 5.53 -10.20 -13.83
CA THR A 569 5.84 -11.54 -13.32
C THR A 569 6.34 -11.45 -11.87
N PRO A 570 5.59 -11.93 -10.87
CA PRO A 570 5.98 -11.84 -9.45
C PRO A 570 7.39 -12.34 -9.15
N ASN A 571 7.76 -13.49 -9.69
CA ASN A 571 9.06 -14.12 -9.44
C ASN A 571 10.26 -13.29 -9.94
N GLU A 572 10.07 -12.44 -10.95
CA GLU A 572 11.13 -11.55 -11.43
C GLU A 572 11.43 -10.45 -10.41
N PHE A 573 10.39 -9.88 -9.78
CA PHE A 573 10.56 -8.91 -8.67
C PHE A 573 11.30 -9.54 -7.49
N LEU A 574 10.88 -10.73 -7.06
CA LEU A 574 11.51 -11.43 -5.93
C LEU A 574 12.97 -11.76 -6.22
N ALA A 575 13.28 -12.25 -7.43
CA ALA A 575 14.65 -12.55 -7.83
C ALA A 575 15.54 -11.30 -7.93
N ALA A 576 14.99 -10.18 -8.42
CA ALA A 576 15.73 -8.92 -8.49
C ALA A 576 15.99 -8.35 -7.09
N ARG A 577 14.99 -8.38 -6.20
CA ARG A 577 15.11 -7.98 -4.80
C ARG A 577 16.16 -8.82 -4.05
N GLU A 578 16.12 -10.14 -4.21
CA GLU A 578 17.13 -11.02 -3.62
C GLU A 578 18.54 -10.66 -4.13
N ARG A 579 18.69 -10.38 -5.43
CA ARG A 579 19.96 -9.95 -6.02
C ARG A 579 20.48 -8.66 -5.38
N ILE A 580 19.60 -7.68 -5.12
CA ILE A 580 19.95 -6.43 -4.44
C ILE A 580 20.43 -6.74 -3.01
N ALA A 581 19.69 -7.55 -2.26
CA ALA A 581 20.06 -7.97 -0.91
C ALA A 581 21.44 -8.67 -0.86
N GLN A 582 21.70 -9.58 -1.79
CA GLN A 582 22.99 -10.26 -1.88
C GLN A 582 24.14 -9.28 -2.17
N GLN A 583 23.91 -8.24 -2.98
CA GLN A 583 24.92 -7.19 -3.20
C GLN A 583 25.17 -6.37 -1.92
N ILE A 584 24.12 -5.99 -1.20
CA ILE A 584 24.23 -5.30 0.10
C ILE A 584 25.08 -6.12 1.06
N LEU A 585 24.77 -7.41 1.24
CA LEU A 585 25.49 -8.30 2.15
C LEU A 585 26.96 -8.49 1.75
N LYS A 586 27.24 -8.54 0.43
CA LYS A 586 28.62 -8.65 -0.07
C LYS A 586 29.43 -7.39 0.25
N LEU A 587 28.86 -6.22 0.03
CA LEU A 587 29.57 -4.94 0.25
C LEU A 587 29.81 -4.68 1.75
N LYS A 588 28.84 -4.96 2.61
CA LYS A 588 29.01 -4.85 4.07
C LYS A 588 30.17 -5.69 4.60
N LYS A 589 30.35 -6.92 4.13
CA LYS A 589 31.49 -7.77 4.53
C LYS A 589 32.85 -7.21 4.13
N VAL A 590 32.92 -6.40 3.06
CA VAL A 590 34.14 -5.75 2.63
C VAL A 590 34.49 -4.56 3.53
N ASP A 591 33.47 -3.82 3.99
CA ASP A 591 33.66 -2.67 4.89
C ASP A 591 34.09 -3.09 6.32
N GLU A 592 33.74 -4.32 6.75
CA GLU A 592 34.10 -4.88 8.07
C GLU A 592 35.47 -5.60 8.08
N SER A 593 36.08 -5.85 6.91
CA SER A 593 37.41 -6.51 6.75
C SER A 593 38.53 -5.51 6.56
#